data_bddc3ada323bcbb8b332fc5738b99412
#
_entry.id   bddc3ada323bcbb8b332fc5738b99412
#
_cell.length_a   1.000
_cell.length_b   1.000
_cell.length_c   1.000
_cell.angle_alpha   90.00
_cell.angle_beta   90.00
_cell.angle_gamma   90.00
#
_symmetry.space_group_name_H-M   'P 1'
#
loop_
_entity.id
_entity.type
_entity.pdbx_description
1 polymer ?
#
loop_
_entity_poly.entity_id
_entity_poly.type
_entity_poly.pdbx_seq_one_letter_code
_entity_poly.pdbx_strand_id
1 'polypeptide(L)'
;KIHRWVDKKHYILAPTVKIGVKPQNYSFRTELFGPMLSVAPFDTLQEAIDLVNGLDYGLTSGIQTLDENERRYWRDSIMAGNLYINRGITGAIVNRQPFGGMKLSAFGPGIKVGGPNYCQQFTIITDKPDSTTYYKKSYAEAWESEFRRPRDWNHIHGEQNVFRYLPLKGGMALRLFKDDPDT
;
A
#
# COMPACT_ATOMS: atom_id res chain seq x y z
N LYS A 1 -13.25 -29.03 4.48
CA LYS A 1 -13.75 -28.60 3.14
C LYS A 1 -15.24 -28.63 3.12
N ILE A 2 -15.91 -27.51 3.10
CA ILE A 2 -17.35 -27.51 2.88
C ILE A 2 -17.61 -26.47 1.78
N HIS A 3 -17.57 -26.92 0.52
CA HIS A 3 -18.15 -26.17 -0.57
C HIS A 3 -19.64 -26.51 -0.57
N ARG A 4 -20.46 -25.58 -0.16
CA ARG A 4 -21.90 -25.74 -0.23
C ARG A 4 -22.44 -24.84 -1.33
N TRP A 5 -22.83 -25.44 -2.44
CA TRP A 5 -23.62 -24.76 -3.45
C TRP A 5 -24.97 -24.40 -2.88
N VAL A 6 -25.35 -23.13 -2.97
CA VAL A 6 -26.73 -22.70 -2.72
C VAL A 6 -27.59 -23.01 -3.94
N ASP A 7 -27.04 -22.71 -5.11
CA ASP A 7 -27.63 -23.06 -6.40
C ASP A 7 -26.52 -23.35 -7.42
N LYS A 8 -26.36 -24.62 -7.76
CA LYS A 8 -25.33 -25.04 -8.70
C LYS A 8 -25.63 -24.62 -10.14
N LYS A 9 -26.89 -24.53 -10.51
CA LYS A 9 -27.32 -24.15 -11.86
C LYS A 9 -27.00 -22.68 -12.17
N HIS A 10 -27.10 -21.83 -11.17
CA HIS A 10 -26.80 -20.39 -11.29
C HIS A 10 -25.44 -20.00 -10.68
N TYR A 11 -24.56 -20.96 -10.37
CA TYR A 11 -23.23 -20.77 -9.80
C TYR A 11 -23.21 -19.96 -8.48
N ILE A 12 -24.23 -20.11 -7.64
CA ILE A 12 -24.32 -19.43 -6.36
C ILE A 12 -23.67 -20.29 -5.27
N LEU A 13 -22.56 -19.78 -4.70
CA LEU A 13 -21.87 -20.37 -3.56
C LEU A 13 -22.31 -19.71 -2.25
N ALA A 14 -22.45 -20.51 -1.21
CA ALA A 14 -22.61 -19.99 0.14
C ALA A 14 -21.32 -19.27 0.58
N PRO A 15 -21.44 -18.21 1.41
CA PRO A 15 -20.28 -17.61 2.08
C PRO A 15 -19.47 -18.70 2.79
N THR A 16 -18.16 -18.70 2.56
CA THR A 16 -17.29 -19.80 3.00
C THR A 16 -16.10 -19.26 3.77
N VAL A 17 -15.79 -19.89 4.91
CA VAL A 17 -14.57 -19.63 5.67
C VAL A 17 -13.66 -20.85 5.59
N LYS A 18 -12.41 -20.65 5.18
CA LYS A 18 -11.37 -21.67 5.14
C LYS A 18 -10.33 -21.39 6.22
N ILE A 19 -10.29 -22.23 7.24
CA ILE A 19 -9.39 -22.11 8.40
C ILE A 19 -8.13 -22.94 8.19
N GLY A 20 -7.00 -22.52 8.76
CA GLY A 20 -5.73 -23.22 8.69
C GLY A 20 -5.08 -23.17 7.29
N VAL A 21 -5.29 -22.06 6.57
CA VAL A 21 -4.70 -21.87 5.25
C VAL A 21 -3.19 -21.66 5.41
N LYS A 22 -2.43 -22.28 4.53
CA LYS A 22 -0.97 -22.18 4.48
C LYS A 22 -0.50 -21.40 3.25
N PRO A 23 0.73 -20.82 3.25
CA PRO A 23 1.24 -20.00 2.16
C PRO A 23 1.23 -20.67 0.78
N GLN A 24 1.37 -22.00 0.74
CA GLN A 24 1.36 -22.80 -0.50
C GLN A 24 -0.05 -23.13 -1.02
N ASN A 25 -1.08 -22.80 -0.27
CA ASN A 25 -2.45 -23.04 -0.73
C ASN A 25 -2.87 -22.02 -1.78
N TYR A 26 -3.58 -22.47 -2.81
CA TYR A 26 -4.13 -21.61 -3.85
C TYR A 26 -4.94 -20.44 -3.28
N SER A 27 -5.83 -20.70 -2.33
CA SER A 27 -6.67 -19.68 -1.67
C SER A 27 -5.91 -18.70 -0.75
N PHE A 28 -4.62 -18.91 -0.52
CA PHE A 28 -3.77 -17.95 0.17
C PHE A 28 -3.20 -16.90 -0.80
N ARG A 29 -2.85 -17.33 -2.01
CA ARG A 29 -2.15 -16.50 -3.01
C ARG A 29 -3.07 -15.87 -4.05
N THR A 30 -4.29 -16.41 -4.21
CA THR A 30 -5.19 -16.01 -5.29
C THR A 30 -6.39 -15.30 -4.73
N GLU A 31 -6.65 -14.11 -5.21
CA GLU A 31 -7.89 -13.38 -4.97
C GLU A 31 -9.03 -14.02 -5.79
N LEU A 32 -10.09 -14.46 -5.11
CA LEU A 32 -11.16 -15.26 -5.73
C LEU A 32 -12.36 -14.44 -6.16
N PHE A 33 -12.44 -13.18 -5.85
CA PHE A 33 -13.57 -12.27 -6.12
C PHE A 33 -14.93 -12.88 -5.77
N GLY A 34 -15.01 -13.54 -4.61
CA GLY A 34 -16.20 -14.23 -4.16
C GLY A 34 -16.33 -14.22 -2.63
N PRO A 35 -17.45 -14.72 -2.08
CA PRO A 35 -17.72 -14.68 -0.65
C PRO A 35 -16.90 -15.74 0.11
N MET A 36 -15.60 -15.66 0.02
CA MET A 36 -14.68 -16.59 0.67
C MET A 36 -13.63 -15.86 1.50
N LEU A 37 -13.50 -16.29 2.76
CA LEU A 37 -12.47 -15.83 3.70
C LEU A 37 -11.47 -16.94 3.95
N SER A 38 -10.18 -16.66 3.74
CA SER A 38 -9.07 -17.53 4.12
C SER A 38 -8.48 -17.06 5.45
N VAL A 39 -8.34 -17.97 6.41
CA VAL A 39 -7.77 -17.70 7.73
C VAL A 39 -6.50 -18.52 7.90
N ALA A 40 -5.37 -17.85 8.03
CA ALA A 40 -4.06 -18.44 8.30
C ALA A 40 -3.64 -18.14 9.75
N PRO A 41 -3.25 -19.13 10.54
CA PRO A 41 -2.67 -18.89 11.87
C PRO A 41 -1.23 -18.36 11.70
N PHE A 42 -0.77 -17.64 12.69
CA PHE A 42 0.61 -17.19 12.86
C PHE A 42 0.96 -17.18 14.35
N ASP A 43 2.26 -17.32 14.68
CA ASP A 43 2.74 -17.33 16.04
C ASP A 43 3.30 -15.97 16.48
N THR A 44 3.81 -15.17 15.54
CA THR A 44 4.38 -13.84 15.82
C THR A 44 3.90 -12.81 14.84
N LEU A 45 3.86 -11.54 15.28
CA LEU A 45 3.51 -10.42 14.39
C LEU A 45 4.47 -10.32 13.18
N GLN A 46 5.76 -10.63 13.38
CA GLN A 46 6.72 -10.66 12.28
C GLN A 46 6.32 -11.68 11.23
N GLU A 47 5.98 -12.91 11.65
CA GLU A 47 5.51 -13.95 10.73
C GLU A 47 4.28 -13.50 9.95
N ALA A 48 3.29 -12.91 10.63
CA ALA A 48 2.10 -12.38 9.96
C ALA A 48 2.44 -11.32 8.91
N ILE A 49 3.37 -10.41 9.22
CA ILE A 49 3.86 -9.38 8.29
C ILE A 49 4.56 -10.03 7.10
N ASP A 50 5.43 -11.00 7.32
CA ASP A 50 6.18 -11.67 6.26
C ASP A 50 5.25 -12.47 5.33
N LEU A 51 4.24 -13.14 5.89
CA LEU A 51 3.19 -13.82 5.12
C LEU A 51 2.42 -12.86 4.21
N VAL A 52 2.01 -11.73 4.71
CA VAL A 52 1.30 -10.69 3.92
C VAL A 52 2.23 -10.04 2.90
N ASN A 53 3.46 -9.71 3.32
CA ASN A 53 4.43 -9.08 2.44
C ASN A 53 4.93 -10.01 1.32
N GLY A 54 4.84 -11.32 1.52
CA GLY A 54 5.16 -12.33 0.52
C GLY A 54 4.13 -12.48 -0.61
N LEU A 55 2.98 -11.79 -0.53
CA LEU A 55 1.99 -11.75 -1.60
C LEU A 55 2.35 -10.71 -2.67
N ASP A 56 1.91 -10.95 -3.90
CA ASP A 56 2.16 -10.07 -5.03
C ASP A 56 1.34 -8.78 -5.00
N TYR A 57 0.25 -8.75 -4.23
CA TYR A 57 -0.66 -7.62 -4.10
C TYR A 57 -0.52 -6.92 -2.77
N GLY A 58 -0.85 -5.62 -2.73
CA GLY A 58 -0.79 -4.81 -1.52
C GLY A 58 -1.69 -3.58 -1.62
N LEU A 59 -3.01 -3.79 -1.72
CA LEU A 59 -3.97 -2.69 -1.79
C LEU A 59 -4.29 -2.18 -0.39
N THR A 60 -4.88 -3.03 0.45
CA THR A 60 -5.27 -2.70 1.82
C THR A 60 -4.73 -3.71 2.81
N SER A 61 -4.41 -3.27 4.01
CA SER A 61 -4.08 -4.12 5.14
C SER A 61 -4.58 -3.51 6.44
N GLY A 62 -4.82 -4.32 7.46
CA GLY A 62 -5.30 -3.86 8.75
C GLY A 62 -4.73 -4.65 9.91
N ILE A 63 -4.65 -3.99 11.06
CA ILE A 63 -4.29 -4.60 12.34
C ILE A 63 -5.31 -4.25 13.41
N GLN A 64 -5.63 -5.21 14.26
CA GLN A 64 -6.46 -5.04 15.43
C GLN A 64 -5.60 -5.30 16.66
N THR A 65 -5.15 -4.23 17.33
CA THR A 65 -4.34 -4.30 18.54
C THR A 65 -4.43 -3.02 19.35
N LEU A 66 -4.27 -3.12 20.65
CA LEU A 66 -4.17 -1.98 21.56
C LEU A 66 -2.72 -1.62 21.90
N ASP A 67 -1.74 -2.47 21.51
CA ASP A 67 -0.31 -2.22 21.73
C ASP A 67 0.23 -1.23 20.67
N GLU A 68 0.75 -0.11 21.16
CA GLU A 68 1.30 0.95 20.30
C GLU A 68 2.61 0.52 19.61
N ASN A 69 3.39 -0.38 20.22
CA ASN A 69 4.63 -0.89 19.62
C ASN A 69 4.30 -1.82 18.45
N GLU A 70 3.29 -2.69 18.61
CA GLU A 70 2.79 -3.54 17.53
C GLU A 70 2.25 -2.70 16.36
N ARG A 71 1.45 -1.65 16.66
CA ARG A 71 0.94 -0.72 15.63
C ARG A 71 2.06 -0.07 14.85
N ARG A 72 3.06 0.46 15.55
CA ARG A 72 4.23 1.12 14.94
C ARG A 72 5.01 0.16 14.10
N TYR A 73 5.35 -0.99 14.65
CA TYR A 73 6.12 -2.01 13.97
C TYR A 73 5.41 -2.51 12.70
N TRP A 74 4.12 -2.84 12.81
CA TRP A 74 3.31 -3.26 11.67
C TRP A 74 3.21 -2.16 10.62
N ARG A 75 2.87 -0.92 11.02
CA ARG A 75 2.74 0.22 10.11
C ARG A 75 4.01 0.49 9.29
N ASP A 76 5.17 0.32 9.90
CA ASP A 76 6.46 0.63 9.27
C ASP A 76 7.04 -0.56 8.47
N SER A 77 6.45 -1.75 8.62
CA SER A 77 6.91 -2.99 7.99
C SER A 77 6.00 -3.52 6.89
N ILE A 78 4.68 -3.28 6.98
CA ILE A 78 3.71 -3.83 6.03
C ILE A 78 3.76 -3.14 4.67
N MET A 79 3.70 -3.93 3.60
CA MET A 79 3.74 -3.44 2.22
C MET A 79 2.35 -3.40 1.59
N ALA A 80 1.54 -2.45 2.04
CA ALA A 80 0.23 -2.18 1.45
C ALA A 80 -0.01 -0.66 1.35
N GLY A 81 -0.80 -0.24 0.38
CA GLY A 81 -1.01 1.17 0.09
C GLY A 81 -1.92 1.87 1.12
N ASN A 82 -2.98 1.23 1.56
CA ASN A 82 -3.89 1.76 2.57
C ASN A 82 -3.88 0.90 3.82
N LEU A 83 -3.57 1.51 4.95
CA LEU A 83 -3.38 0.85 6.24
C LEU A 83 -4.48 1.26 7.19
N TYR A 84 -5.05 0.28 7.90
CA TYR A 84 -6.15 0.50 8.84
C TYR A 84 -5.80 -0.09 10.21
N ILE A 85 -6.02 0.69 11.27
CA ILE A 85 -5.77 0.27 12.65
C ILE A 85 -7.09 0.32 13.41
N ASN A 86 -7.48 -0.81 13.99
CA ASN A 86 -8.69 -0.97 14.83
C ASN A 86 -9.99 -0.60 14.12
N ARG A 87 -10.06 -0.82 12.82
CA ARG A 87 -11.27 -0.64 11.99
C ARG A 87 -11.29 -1.62 10.83
N GLY A 88 -12.42 -1.66 10.11
CA GLY A 88 -12.52 -2.43 8.86
C GLY A 88 -11.58 -1.90 7.78
N ILE A 89 -11.11 -2.80 6.92
CA ILE A 89 -10.17 -2.49 5.82
C ILE A 89 -10.87 -2.08 4.51
N THR A 90 -12.16 -1.84 4.54
CA THR A 90 -12.98 -1.43 3.40
C THR A 90 -13.40 0.04 3.53
N GLY A 91 -13.70 0.68 2.41
CA GLY A 91 -14.31 2.00 2.38
C GLY A 91 -13.31 3.15 2.48
N ALA A 92 -12.53 3.37 1.42
CA ALA A 92 -11.83 4.63 1.23
C ALA A 92 -12.83 5.74 0.89
N ILE A 93 -12.61 6.92 1.45
CA ILE A 93 -13.45 8.09 1.20
C ILE A 93 -12.56 9.19 0.63
N VAL A 94 -13.00 9.79 -0.48
CA VAL A 94 -12.33 10.94 -1.11
C VAL A 94 -12.11 12.04 -0.08
N ASN A 95 -10.95 12.68 -0.13
CA ASN A 95 -10.45 13.68 0.81
C ASN A 95 -10.14 13.20 2.23
N ARG A 96 -10.46 11.96 2.60
CA ARG A 96 -10.02 11.37 3.88
C ARG A 96 -8.84 10.45 3.70
N GLN A 97 -8.93 9.57 2.71
CA GLN A 97 -7.99 8.49 2.50
C GLN A 97 -7.67 8.38 1.01
N PRO A 98 -6.61 9.04 0.53
CA PRO A 98 -6.15 8.81 -0.84
C PRO A 98 -5.94 7.31 -1.06
N PHE A 99 -6.60 6.76 -2.10
CA PHE A 99 -6.69 5.33 -2.30
C PHE A 99 -5.78 4.84 -3.42
N GLY A 100 -4.95 3.88 -3.13
CA GLY A 100 -4.05 3.24 -4.08
C GLY A 100 -3.14 2.24 -3.40
N GLY A 101 -2.76 1.19 -4.13
CA GLY A 101 -1.99 0.06 -3.65
C GLY A 101 -0.49 0.20 -3.85
N MET A 102 0.19 -0.88 -3.47
CA MET A 102 1.60 -1.16 -3.75
C MET A 102 1.71 -2.47 -4.55
N LYS A 103 2.89 -2.80 -5.04
CA LYS A 103 3.18 -4.01 -5.81
C LYS A 103 2.24 -4.10 -7.04
N LEU A 104 1.67 -5.27 -7.34
CA LEU A 104 0.71 -5.44 -8.43
C LEU A 104 -0.66 -4.78 -8.19
N SER A 105 -0.89 -4.22 -7.00
CA SER A 105 -2.06 -3.38 -6.71
C SER A 105 -1.84 -1.90 -7.07
N ALA A 106 -0.75 -1.56 -7.72
CA ALA A 106 -0.46 -0.24 -8.26
C ALA A 106 -0.25 -0.33 -9.77
N PHE A 107 -0.60 0.73 -10.49
CA PHE A 107 -0.34 0.88 -11.92
C PHE A 107 0.43 2.18 -12.18
N GLY A 108 1.38 2.13 -13.11
CA GLY A 108 2.24 3.28 -13.42
C GLY A 108 3.04 3.75 -12.18
N PRO A 109 3.12 5.06 -11.92
CA PRO A 109 3.90 5.63 -10.84
C PRO A 109 3.32 5.39 -9.43
N GLY A 110 2.22 4.63 -9.29
CA GLY A 110 1.61 4.34 -7.99
C GLY A 110 0.93 5.54 -7.31
N ILE A 111 0.44 6.49 -8.07
CA ILE A 111 -0.22 7.69 -7.54
C ILE A 111 -1.60 7.33 -6.98
N LYS A 112 -1.87 7.79 -5.77
CA LYS A 112 -3.14 7.52 -5.08
C LYS A 112 -4.25 8.46 -5.55
N VAL A 113 -5.42 7.91 -5.87
CA VAL A 113 -6.63 8.67 -6.20
C VAL A 113 -7.04 9.54 -5.00
N GLY A 114 -7.29 10.82 -5.25
CA GLY A 114 -7.56 11.80 -4.21
C GLY A 114 -6.33 12.23 -3.42
N GLY A 115 -5.12 11.81 -3.81
CA GLY A 115 -3.87 12.24 -3.22
C GLY A 115 -3.35 13.55 -3.79
N PRO A 116 -2.39 14.21 -3.10
CA PRO A 116 -1.91 15.54 -3.47
C PRO A 116 -1.21 15.57 -4.84
N ASN A 117 -0.65 14.45 -5.27
CA ASN A 117 0.09 14.35 -6.54
C ASN A 117 -0.75 13.78 -7.70
N TYR A 118 -2.05 13.57 -7.49
CA TYR A 118 -2.89 12.91 -8.49
C TYR A 118 -2.97 13.71 -9.81
N CYS A 119 -3.02 15.04 -9.74
CA CYS A 119 -3.09 15.91 -10.90
C CYS A 119 -1.83 15.88 -11.78
N GLN A 120 -0.70 15.44 -11.29
CA GLN A 120 0.54 15.33 -12.08
C GLN A 120 0.39 14.40 -13.28
N GLN A 121 -0.50 13.41 -13.22
CA GLN A 121 -0.79 12.49 -14.33
C GLN A 121 -1.39 13.17 -15.56
N PHE A 122 -1.93 14.36 -15.40
CA PHE A 122 -2.59 15.13 -16.45
C PHE A 122 -1.70 16.27 -16.98
N THR A 123 -0.44 16.32 -16.55
CA THR A 123 0.52 17.34 -16.97
C THR A 123 1.49 16.79 -18.02
N ILE A 124 1.94 17.65 -18.90
CA ILE A 124 3.05 17.36 -19.80
C ILE A 124 4.33 17.75 -19.06
N ILE A 125 5.20 16.78 -18.84
CA ILE A 125 6.52 17.00 -18.24
C ILE A 125 7.49 17.29 -19.38
N THR A 126 8.15 18.44 -19.32
CA THR A 126 9.19 18.83 -20.29
C THR A 126 10.54 18.89 -19.56
N ASP A 127 11.57 18.38 -20.21
CA ASP A 127 12.92 18.46 -19.68
C ASP A 127 13.41 19.91 -19.70
N LYS A 128 14.01 20.32 -18.58
CA LYS A 128 14.77 21.54 -18.48
C LYS A 128 16.22 21.15 -18.23
N PRO A 129 17.15 21.58 -19.08
CA PRO A 129 18.57 21.29 -18.86
C PRO A 129 19.05 22.03 -17.61
N ASP A 130 19.36 21.25 -16.57
CA ASP A 130 19.90 21.73 -15.30
C ASP A 130 20.98 20.74 -14.82
N SER A 131 21.87 21.21 -13.94
CA SER A 131 22.94 20.38 -13.42
C SER A 131 22.47 19.31 -12.44
N THR A 132 23.17 18.18 -12.38
CA THR A 132 22.88 17.09 -11.41
C THR A 132 23.01 17.55 -9.95
N THR A 133 23.88 18.53 -9.69
CA THR A 133 24.05 19.16 -8.38
C THR A 133 22.78 19.87 -7.93
N TYR A 134 22.12 20.57 -8.86
CA TYR A 134 20.83 21.21 -8.61
C TYR A 134 19.77 20.19 -8.18
N TYR A 135 19.65 19.08 -8.91
CA TYR A 135 18.63 18.04 -8.59
C TYR A 135 18.87 17.43 -7.21
N LYS A 136 20.11 17.09 -6.85
CA LYS A 136 20.43 16.55 -5.52
C LYS A 136 20.00 17.49 -4.40
N LYS A 137 20.32 18.79 -4.54
CA LYS A 137 19.93 19.81 -3.58
C LYS A 137 18.41 19.97 -3.51
N SER A 138 17.75 20.09 -4.65
CA SER A 138 16.29 20.22 -4.74
C SER A 138 15.57 19.05 -4.12
N TYR A 139 16.01 17.81 -4.36
CA TYR A 139 15.40 16.63 -3.78
C TYR A 139 15.59 16.55 -2.26
N ALA A 140 16.77 16.92 -1.74
CA ALA A 140 17.03 16.96 -0.31
C ALA A 140 16.13 18.00 0.38
N GLU A 141 16.03 19.20 -0.20
CA GLU A 141 15.18 20.26 0.31
C GLU A 141 13.70 19.87 0.28
N ALA A 142 13.22 19.28 -0.81
CA ALA A 142 11.85 18.82 -0.95
C ALA A 142 11.54 17.70 0.05
N TRP A 143 12.46 16.76 0.28
CA TRP A 143 12.31 15.71 1.27
C TRP A 143 12.14 16.29 2.68
N GLU A 144 13.01 17.17 3.11
CA GLU A 144 12.98 17.77 4.45
C GLU A 144 11.78 18.71 4.65
N SER A 145 11.43 19.51 3.64
CA SER A 145 10.35 20.49 3.74
C SER A 145 8.96 19.91 3.60
N GLU A 146 8.80 18.88 2.76
CA GLU A 146 7.47 18.36 2.36
C GLU A 146 7.32 16.85 2.60
N PHE A 147 8.11 16.03 1.91
CA PHE A 147 7.81 14.60 1.78
C PHE A 147 8.06 13.79 3.05
N ARG A 148 9.00 14.20 3.89
CA ARG A 148 9.30 13.55 5.17
C ARG A 148 8.18 13.68 6.21
N ARG A 149 7.29 14.66 6.05
CA ARG A 149 6.29 15.01 7.05
C ARG A 149 4.98 14.26 6.85
N PRO A 150 4.57 13.37 7.79
CA PRO A 150 3.22 12.82 7.78
C PRO A 150 2.20 13.94 7.97
N ARG A 151 1.10 13.89 7.23
CA ARG A 151 0.06 14.93 7.28
C ARG A 151 -1.31 14.30 7.40
N ASP A 152 -2.11 14.85 8.32
CA ASP A 152 -3.55 14.67 8.38
C ASP A 152 -4.20 16.00 8.00
N TRP A 153 -4.78 16.09 6.80
CA TRP A 153 -5.38 17.36 6.33
C TRP A 153 -6.82 17.55 6.80
N ASN A 154 -7.46 16.49 7.29
CA ASN A 154 -8.89 16.51 7.56
C ASN A 154 -9.23 16.78 9.01
N HIS A 155 -8.34 16.45 9.94
CA HIS A 155 -8.50 16.67 11.38
C HIS A 155 -9.89 16.25 11.90
N ILE A 156 -10.38 15.07 11.49
CA ILE A 156 -11.71 14.60 11.86
C ILE A 156 -11.68 14.15 13.32
N HIS A 157 -12.64 14.63 14.12
CA HIS A 157 -12.75 14.21 15.52
C HIS A 157 -12.95 12.69 15.63
N GLY A 158 -12.12 12.03 16.44
CA GLY A 158 -12.17 10.57 16.65
C GLY A 158 -11.50 9.73 15.58
N GLU A 159 -10.93 10.34 14.54
CA GLU A 159 -10.14 9.67 13.52
C GLU A 159 -8.78 10.33 13.31
N GLN A 160 -7.80 9.56 12.88
CA GLN A 160 -6.53 10.06 12.39
C GLN A 160 -6.27 9.50 10.99
N ASN A 161 -6.26 10.38 9.97
CA ASN A 161 -6.10 10.04 8.57
C ASN A 161 -4.75 10.55 8.06
N VAL A 162 -3.69 9.78 8.29
CA VAL A 162 -2.31 10.21 8.02
C VAL A 162 -1.86 9.78 6.63
N PHE A 163 -1.53 10.75 5.78
CA PHE A 163 -0.82 10.54 4.53
C PHE A 163 0.69 10.71 4.75
N ARG A 164 1.47 9.79 4.22
CA ARG A 164 2.94 9.83 4.29
C ARG A 164 3.59 9.29 3.03
N TYR A 165 4.78 9.77 2.75
CA TYR A 165 5.67 9.18 1.74
C TYR A 165 6.66 8.24 2.43
N LEU A 166 7.04 7.19 1.74
CA LEU A 166 8.08 6.26 2.18
C LEU A 166 9.28 6.39 1.24
N PRO A 167 10.50 6.40 1.77
CA PRO A 167 11.69 6.37 0.94
C PRO A 167 11.76 5.08 0.13
N LEU A 168 12.28 5.15 -1.08
CA LEU A 168 12.54 3.96 -1.89
C LEU A 168 13.62 3.11 -1.20
N LYS A 169 13.30 1.84 -0.97
CA LYS A 169 14.28 0.86 -0.49
C LYS A 169 15.21 0.46 -1.64
N GLY A 170 16.52 0.54 -1.42
CA GLY A 170 17.52 0.11 -2.41
C GLY A 170 18.03 1.20 -3.35
N GLY A 171 17.55 2.43 -3.21
CA GLY A 171 18.02 3.57 -3.99
C GLY A 171 17.45 3.63 -5.43
N MET A 172 17.93 4.61 -6.18
CA MET A 172 17.57 4.85 -7.57
C MET A 172 18.85 4.90 -8.40
N ALA A 173 18.88 4.17 -9.51
CA ALA A 173 19.97 4.28 -10.48
C ALA A 173 19.70 5.46 -11.43
N LEU A 174 20.62 6.40 -11.50
CA LEU A 174 20.59 7.50 -12.45
C LEU A 174 21.56 7.20 -13.59
N ARG A 175 21.06 7.22 -14.83
CA ARG A 175 21.88 7.10 -16.03
C ARG A 175 22.18 8.51 -16.55
N LEU A 176 23.46 8.88 -16.54
CA LEU A 176 23.91 10.13 -17.13
C LEU A 176 24.43 9.89 -18.54
N PHE A 177 24.25 10.85 -19.42
CA PHE A 177 24.82 10.82 -20.75
C PHE A 177 26.21 11.48 -20.73
N LYS A 178 27.06 11.08 -21.69
CA LYS A 178 28.45 11.55 -21.75
C LYS A 178 28.60 13.08 -21.88
N ASP A 179 27.59 13.74 -22.40
CA ASP A 179 27.57 15.18 -22.62
C ASP A 179 26.87 15.95 -21.47
N ASP A 180 26.57 15.29 -20.35
CA ASP A 180 26.04 15.93 -19.17
C ASP A 180 27.17 16.78 -18.54
N PRO A 181 26.98 18.09 -18.32
CA PRO A 181 28.04 18.99 -17.84
C PRO A 181 28.55 18.65 -16.44
N ASP A 182 27.85 17.76 -15.68
CA ASP A 182 28.20 17.34 -14.33
C ASP A 182 28.78 15.90 -14.27
N THR A 183 29.09 15.27 -15.40
CA THR A 183 29.86 14.02 -15.47
C THR A 183 31.29 14.30 -15.71
#